data_5fc07908cf6404015bc06cf06c5e03af
#
_entry.id   5fc07908cf6404015bc06cf06c5e03af
#
_cell.length_a   1.000
_cell.length_b   1.000
_cell.length_c   1.000
_cell.angle_alpha   90.00
_cell.angle_beta   90.00
_cell.angle_gamma   90.00
#
_symmetry.space_group_name_H-M   'P 1'
#
loop_
_entity.id
_entity.type
_entity.pdbx_description
1 polymer ?
#
loop_
_entity_poly.entity_id
_entity_poly.type
_entity_poly.pdbx_seq_one_letter_code
_entity_poly.pdbx_strand_id
1 'polypeptide(L)'
;MTAKNLFSKICETSLFNFNAEDQQENSNKMKTTPAHNQKIAKLTFASVYPLYLTKIERKGRTKEELHQVITWLTGFDDKKILALIEEQINFEEFFQRAHLNPNAGLIIGVICGHRIQEIENALTRHVRCLDKLVDELAKGKEMVKILRAS
;
A
#
# COMPACT_ATOMS: atom_id res chain seq x y z
N MET A 1 0.10 -20.27 9.59
CA MET A 1 0.30 -18.83 9.73
C MET A 1 -1.01 -18.09 9.65
N THR A 2 -1.21 -17.14 10.52
CA THR A 2 -2.39 -16.29 10.47
C THR A 2 -2.17 -15.15 9.45
N ALA A 3 -3.25 -14.58 8.93
CA ALA A 3 -3.17 -13.42 8.04
C ALA A 3 -2.46 -12.24 8.71
N LYS A 4 -2.61 -12.12 10.01
CA LYS A 4 -1.96 -11.07 10.81
C LYS A 4 -0.43 -11.22 10.75
N ASN A 5 0.08 -12.45 10.87
CA ASN A 5 1.52 -12.69 10.81
C ASN A 5 2.08 -12.40 9.42
N LEU A 6 1.32 -12.73 8.38
CA LEU A 6 1.74 -12.47 7.01
C LEU A 6 1.85 -10.98 6.73
N PHE A 7 0.88 -10.20 7.21
CA PHE A 7 0.89 -8.75 7.04
C PHE A 7 1.98 -8.10 7.88
N SER A 8 2.19 -8.57 9.12
CA SER A 8 3.30 -8.13 9.95
C SER A 8 4.63 -8.37 9.26
N LYS A 9 4.76 -9.50 8.57
CA LYS A 9 5.95 -9.81 7.78
C LYS A 9 6.17 -8.80 6.66
N ILE A 10 5.11 -8.40 5.97
CA ILE A 10 5.21 -7.36 4.93
C ILE A 10 5.70 -6.05 5.54
N CYS A 11 5.18 -5.69 6.72
CA CYS A 11 5.58 -4.47 7.42
C CYS A 11 7.00 -4.55 7.98
N GLU A 12 7.43 -5.73 8.41
CA GLU A 12 8.72 -5.95 9.08
C GLU A 12 9.83 -6.40 8.15
N THR A 13 9.50 -6.94 6.97
CA THR A 13 10.51 -7.42 6.03
C THR A 13 11.11 -6.26 5.23
N SER A 14 12.07 -6.60 4.39
CA SER A 14 12.81 -5.64 3.56
C SER A 14 11.95 -4.62 2.82
N LEU A 15 10.66 -4.91 2.61
CA LEU A 15 9.75 -4.02 1.90
C LEU A 15 9.38 -2.79 2.72
N PHE A 16 9.09 -3.01 4.01
CA PHE A 16 8.55 -1.99 4.89
C PHE A 16 9.32 -1.95 6.22
N ASN A 17 10.47 -2.60 6.25
CA ASN A 17 11.25 -2.72 7.46
C ASN A 17 12.04 -1.44 7.72
N PHE A 18 11.87 -0.90 8.91
CA PHE A 18 12.65 0.23 9.39
C PHE A 18 13.70 -0.31 10.35
N ASN A 19 14.95 0.01 10.08
CA ASN A 19 16.02 -0.29 11.00
C ASN A 19 15.81 0.49 12.30
N ALA A 20 16.33 -0.03 13.39
CA ALA A 20 16.26 0.66 14.68
C ALA A 20 16.89 2.06 14.59
N GLU A 21 17.84 2.24 13.71
CA GLU A 21 18.48 3.52 13.44
C GLU A 21 17.50 4.54 12.86
N ASP A 22 16.61 4.10 12.00
CA ASP A 22 15.60 4.97 11.40
C ASP A 22 14.57 5.45 12.43
N GLN A 23 14.43 4.71 13.52
CA GLN A 23 13.48 5.03 14.58
C GLN A 23 14.06 5.97 15.64
N GLN A 24 15.38 6.18 15.62
CA GLN A 24 16.03 6.99 16.63
C GLN A 24 15.99 8.49 16.34
N GLU A 25 15.62 8.86 15.14
CA GLU A 25 15.44 10.26 14.85
C GLU A 25 14.16 10.76 15.48
N ASN A 26 14.31 11.46 16.57
CA ASN A 26 13.25 12.06 17.36
C ASN A 26 12.62 13.26 16.65
N SER A 27 12.35 13.14 15.38
CA SER A 27 11.54 14.16 14.76
C SER A 27 10.08 13.75 14.91
N ASN A 28 9.25 14.64 15.35
CA ASN A 28 7.81 14.46 15.38
C ASN A 28 7.23 14.17 13.99
N LYS A 29 8.05 14.18 12.98
CA LYS A 29 7.71 13.78 11.62
C LYS A 29 8.43 12.49 11.30
N MET A 30 7.68 11.49 10.90
CA MET A 30 8.25 10.22 10.45
C MET A 30 8.89 10.40 9.09
N LYS A 31 10.18 10.64 9.11
CA LYS A 31 10.96 10.73 7.88
C LYS A 31 11.38 9.32 7.47
N THR A 32 11.00 8.92 6.29
CA THR A 32 11.55 7.72 5.69
C THR A 32 12.94 8.04 5.17
N THR A 33 13.87 7.08 5.30
CA THR A 33 15.23 7.29 4.79
C THR A 33 15.25 7.18 3.26
N PRO A 34 16.23 7.82 2.59
CA PRO A 34 16.39 7.63 1.15
C PRO A 34 16.56 6.17 0.74
N ALA A 35 17.28 5.38 1.54
CA ALA A 35 17.46 3.95 1.28
C ALA A 35 16.14 3.19 1.34
N HIS A 36 15.30 3.50 2.32
CA HIS A 36 13.98 2.89 2.46
C HIS A 36 13.08 3.26 1.28
N ASN A 37 13.08 4.53 0.90
CA ASN A 37 12.29 5.02 -0.24
C ASN A 37 12.71 4.34 -1.54
N GLN A 38 14.01 4.11 -1.74
CA GLN A 38 14.52 3.40 -2.92
C GLN A 38 14.10 1.94 -2.92
N LYS A 39 14.09 1.27 -1.79
CA LYS A 39 13.62 -0.11 -1.69
C LYS A 39 12.16 -0.22 -2.12
N ILE A 40 11.34 0.69 -1.63
CA ILE A 40 9.92 0.73 -1.99
C ILE A 40 9.76 1.00 -3.49
N ALA A 41 10.51 1.95 -4.04
CA ALA A 41 10.43 2.29 -5.45
C ALA A 41 10.76 1.10 -6.37
N LYS A 42 11.73 0.29 -5.98
CA LYS A 42 12.21 -0.85 -6.77
C LYS A 42 11.37 -2.12 -6.58
N LEU A 43 10.52 -2.13 -5.56
CA LEU A 43 9.68 -3.27 -5.27
C LEU A 43 8.67 -3.45 -6.40
N THR A 44 8.48 -4.70 -6.84
CA THR A 44 7.51 -4.97 -7.91
C THR A 44 6.11 -5.12 -7.35
N PHE A 45 5.13 -4.60 -8.09
CA PHE A 45 3.73 -4.79 -7.76
C PHE A 45 3.37 -6.28 -7.73
N ALA A 46 3.95 -7.05 -8.65
CA ALA A 46 3.74 -8.51 -8.75
C ALA A 46 4.15 -9.26 -7.48
N SER A 47 5.16 -8.77 -6.75
CA SER A 47 5.60 -9.41 -5.51
C SER A 47 4.66 -9.12 -4.33
N VAL A 48 3.99 -7.99 -4.37
CA VAL A 48 3.11 -7.53 -3.27
C VAL A 48 1.66 -7.97 -3.47
N TYR A 49 1.20 -8.02 -4.71
CA TYR A 49 -0.20 -8.35 -5.03
C TYR A 49 -0.68 -9.67 -4.40
N PRO A 50 0.08 -10.79 -4.49
CA PRO A 50 -0.37 -12.04 -3.86
C PRO A 50 -0.51 -11.92 -2.35
N LEU A 51 0.32 -11.11 -1.72
CA LEU A 51 0.27 -10.90 -0.27
C LEU A 51 -0.99 -10.13 0.12
N TYR A 52 -1.35 -9.13 -0.65
CA TYR A 52 -2.61 -8.40 -0.47
C TYR A 52 -3.80 -9.34 -0.62
N LEU A 53 -3.79 -10.13 -1.68
CA LEU A 53 -4.88 -11.06 -1.99
C LEU A 53 -5.06 -12.07 -0.85
N THR A 54 -3.96 -12.68 -0.41
CA THR A 54 -3.99 -13.64 0.71
C THR A 54 -4.57 -13.00 1.97
N LYS A 55 -4.13 -11.78 2.26
CA LYS A 55 -4.57 -11.06 3.46
C LYS A 55 -6.09 -10.85 3.46
N ILE A 56 -6.64 -10.36 2.37
CA ILE A 56 -8.06 -10.05 2.31
C ILE A 56 -8.93 -11.29 2.21
N GLU A 57 -8.48 -12.31 1.47
CA GLU A 57 -9.23 -13.58 1.32
C GLU A 57 -9.39 -14.29 2.65
N ARG A 58 -8.38 -14.23 3.51
CA ARG A 58 -8.47 -14.81 4.85
C ARG A 58 -9.52 -14.14 5.72
N LYS A 59 -9.92 -12.93 5.36
CA LYS A 59 -10.97 -12.17 6.06
C LYS A 59 -12.31 -12.22 5.34
N GLY A 60 -12.43 -13.10 4.34
CA GLY A 60 -13.67 -13.26 3.59
C GLY A 60 -13.94 -12.23 2.52
N ARG A 61 -12.94 -11.41 2.18
CA ARG A 61 -13.09 -10.44 1.11
C ARG A 61 -12.65 -11.05 -0.21
N THR A 62 -13.03 -10.43 -1.31
CA THR A 62 -12.84 -11.01 -2.64
C THR A 62 -11.77 -10.26 -3.44
N LYS A 63 -11.25 -10.96 -4.45
CA LYS A 63 -10.33 -10.38 -5.43
C LYS A 63 -10.94 -9.15 -6.11
N GLU A 64 -12.22 -9.22 -6.42
CA GLU A 64 -12.96 -8.13 -7.06
C GLU A 64 -12.95 -6.88 -6.18
N GLU A 65 -13.11 -7.05 -4.88
CA GLU A 65 -13.05 -5.94 -3.93
C GLU A 65 -11.64 -5.35 -3.86
N LEU A 66 -10.60 -6.19 -3.92
CA LEU A 66 -9.21 -5.72 -4.00
C LEU A 66 -9.01 -4.88 -5.25
N HIS A 67 -9.49 -5.37 -6.39
CA HIS A 67 -9.38 -4.63 -7.64
C HIS A 67 -10.13 -3.30 -7.59
N GLN A 68 -11.28 -3.27 -6.92
CA GLN A 68 -12.02 -2.01 -6.75
C GLN A 68 -11.19 -0.96 -6.02
N VAL A 69 -10.48 -1.34 -4.94
CA VAL A 69 -9.67 -0.36 -4.21
C VAL A 69 -8.46 0.08 -5.02
N ILE A 70 -7.84 -0.85 -5.75
CA ILE A 70 -6.70 -0.51 -6.63
C ILE A 70 -7.17 0.43 -7.75
N THR A 71 -8.29 0.11 -8.39
CA THR A 71 -8.87 0.92 -9.46
C THR A 71 -9.22 2.32 -8.96
N TRP A 72 -9.84 2.39 -7.79
CA TRP A 72 -10.18 3.69 -7.18
C TRP A 72 -8.95 4.56 -6.98
N LEU A 73 -7.87 3.96 -6.46
CA LEU A 73 -6.65 4.72 -6.16
C LEU A 73 -5.89 5.14 -7.42
N THR A 74 -5.80 4.23 -8.40
CA THR A 74 -4.85 4.36 -9.51
C THR A 74 -5.49 4.62 -10.87
N GLY A 75 -6.78 4.40 -11.01
CA GLY A 75 -7.46 4.47 -12.30
C GLY A 75 -7.25 3.26 -13.20
N PHE A 76 -6.50 2.26 -12.77
CA PHE A 76 -6.29 1.06 -13.56
C PHE A 76 -7.50 0.14 -13.51
N ASP A 77 -7.93 -0.36 -14.66
CA ASP A 77 -8.97 -1.40 -14.71
C ASP A 77 -8.35 -2.79 -14.47
N ASP A 78 -9.21 -3.81 -14.36
CA ASP A 78 -8.77 -5.19 -14.08
C ASP A 78 -7.74 -5.67 -15.09
N LYS A 79 -7.96 -5.37 -16.37
CA LYS A 79 -7.09 -5.78 -17.45
C LYS A 79 -5.70 -5.17 -17.29
N LYS A 80 -5.67 -3.89 -16.95
CA LYS A 80 -4.43 -3.17 -16.73
C LYS A 80 -3.70 -3.68 -15.49
N ILE A 81 -4.43 -3.96 -14.42
CA ILE A 81 -3.84 -4.52 -13.20
C ILE A 81 -3.12 -5.84 -13.51
N LEU A 82 -3.78 -6.75 -14.24
CA LEU A 82 -3.19 -8.04 -14.60
C LEU A 82 -1.97 -7.87 -15.50
N ALA A 83 -2.04 -6.94 -16.47
CA ALA A 83 -0.91 -6.65 -17.35
C ALA A 83 0.30 -6.12 -16.56
N LEU A 84 0.07 -5.26 -15.59
CA LEU A 84 1.16 -4.72 -14.77
C LEU A 84 1.80 -5.79 -13.89
N ILE A 85 1.02 -6.78 -13.45
CA ILE A 85 1.57 -7.94 -12.72
C ILE A 85 2.47 -8.74 -13.64
N GLU A 86 2.04 -9.01 -14.88
CA GLU A 86 2.83 -9.77 -15.85
C GLU A 86 4.12 -9.05 -16.24
N GLU A 87 4.05 -7.73 -16.36
CA GLU A 87 5.23 -6.91 -16.67
C GLU A 87 6.23 -6.86 -15.53
N GLN A 88 5.84 -7.28 -14.33
CA GLN A 88 6.65 -7.17 -13.10
C GLN A 88 7.12 -5.73 -12.86
N ILE A 89 6.25 -4.79 -13.11
CA ILE A 89 6.52 -3.36 -12.96
C ILE A 89 6.82 -3.02 -11.49
N ASN A 90 7.81 -2.15 -11.27
CA ASN A 90 8.09 -1.67 -9.93
C ASN A 90 7.10 -0.57 -9.51
N PHE A 91 7.06 -0.24 -8.23
CA PHE A 91 6.11 0.76 -7.74
C PHE A 91 6.38 2.16 -8.27
N GLU A 92 7.63 2.48 -8.57
CA GLU A 92 7.95 3.77 -9.17
C GLU A 92 7.21 3.95 -10.50
N GLU A 93 7.36 3.00 -11.42
CA GLU A 93 6.66 3.04 -12.70
C GLU A 93 5.16 2.85 -12.55
N PHE A 94 4.75 2.00 -11.62
CA PHE A 94 3.33 1.77 -11.33
C PHE A 94 2.61 3.09 -11.03
N PHE A 95 3.16 3.87 -10.11
CA PHE A 95 2.53 5.14 -9.75
C PHE A 95 2.80 6.25 -10.76
N GLN A 96 3.85 6.16 -11.57
CA GLN A 96 4.05 7.10 -12.69
C GLN A 96 2.97 6.93 -13.75
N ARG A 97 2.53 5.71 -13.99
CA ARG A 97 1.47 5.41 -14.96
C ARG A 97 0.06 5.61 -14.40
N ALA A 98 -0.06 5.70 -13.10
CA ALA A 98 -1.37 5.80 -12.43
C ALA A 98 -1.94 7.20 -12.55
N HIS A 99 -3.27 7.27 -12.63
CA HIS A 99 -4.02 8.50 -12.44
C HIS A 99 -4.58 8.47 -11.01
N LEU A 100 -3.84 9.05 -10.07
CA LEU A 100 -4.25 9.02 -8.68
C LEU A 100 -5.57 9.73 -8.48
N ASN A 101 -6.44 9.09 -7.68
CA ASN A 101 -7.72 9.67 -7.34
C ASN A 101 -7.49 10.99 -6.59
N PRO A 102 -8.21 12.06 -6.95
CA PRO A 102 -8.09 13.34 -6.23
C PRO A 102 -8.36 13.22 -4.73
N ASN A 103 -9.17 12.23 -4.34
CA ASN A 103 -9.49 11.99 -2.94
C ASN A 103 -8.45 11.13 -2.21
N ALA A 104 -7.35 10.77 -2.87
CA ALA A 104 -6.28 10.00 -2.23
C ALA A 104 -5.72 10.73 -0.99
N GLY A 105 -5.76 12.05 -0.99
CA GLY A 105 -5.35 12.84 0.16
C GLY A 105 -6.22 12.66 1.40
N LEU A 106 -7.41 12.08 1.24
CA LEU A 106 -8.28 11.75 2.37
C LEU A 106 -7.88 10.45 3.06
N ILE A 107 -6.93 9.70 2.49
CA ILE A 107 -6.40 8.50 3.11
C ILE A 107 -5.41 8.94 4.18
N ILE A 108 -5.85 8.92 5.42
CA ILE A 108 -5.04 9.33 6.57
C ILE A 108 -5.04 8.21 7.60
N GLY A 109 -4.20 8.36 8.60
CA GLY A 109 -4.11 7.40 9.69
C GLY A 109 -2.80 6.65 9.69
N VAL A 110 -2.75 5.59 10.48
CA VAL A 110 -1.52 4.84 10.70
C VAL A 110 -1.56 3.52 9.95
N ILE A 111 -0.47 3.19 9.27
CA ILE A 111 -0.23 1.90 8.66
C ILE A 111 1.24 1.53 8.87
N CYS A 112 1.50 0.31 9.36
CA CYS A 112 2.86 -0.16 9.63
C CYS A 112 3.65 0.80 10.52
N GLY A 113 2.98 1.43 11.49
CA GLY A 113 3.61 2.36 12.43
C GLY A 113 3.83 3.77 11.91
N HIS A 114 3.38 4.07 10.69
CA HIS A 114 3.57 5.39 10.07
C HIS A 114 2.25 6.10 9.86
N ARG A 115 2.25 7.40 10.13
CA ARG A 115 1.14 8.26 9.76
C ARG A 115 1.30 8.66 8.30
N ILE A 116 0.35 8.26 7.48
CA ILE A 116 0.41 8.44 6.02
C ILE A 116 0.60 9.92 5.67
N GLN A 117 -0.14 10.79 6.32
CA GLN A 117 -0.12 12.22 6.03
C GLN A 117 1.21 12.89 6.38
N GLU A 118 2.06 12.22 7.16
CA GLU A 118 3.37 12.74 7.56
C GLU A 118 4.52 12.23 6.71
N ILE A 119 4.26 11.32 5.78
CA ILE A 119 5.30 10.76 4.90
C ILE A 119 5.64 11.81 3.83
N GLU A 120 6.88 12.26 3.83
CA GLU A 120 7.33 13.30 2.90
C GLU A 120 7.52 12.80 1.48
N ASN A 121 8.08 11.59 1.32
CA ASN A 121 8.31 11.03 0.00
C ASN A 121 6.97 10.64 -0.64
N ALA A 122 6.66 11.26 -1.77
CA ALA A 122 5.37 11.07 -2.43
C ALA A 122 5.12 9.62 -2.84
N LEU A 123 6.11 8.96 -3.42
CA LEU A 123 5.96 7.56 -3.85
C LEU A 123 5.71 6.65 -2.65
N THR A 124 6.53 6.78 -1.61
CA THR A 124 6.35 6.00 -0.39
C THR A 124 4.98 6.24 0.21
N ARG A 125 4.52 7.49 0.22
CA ARG A 125 3.18 7.82 0.71
C ARG A 125 2.10 7.13 -0.13
N HIS A 126 2.23 7.11 -1.45
CA HIS A 126 1.26 6.45 -2.32
C HIS A 126 1.20 4.94 -2.07
N VAL A 127 2.36 4.30 -1.89
CA VAL A 127 2.40 2.88 -1.54
C VAL A 127 1.72 2.64 -0.20
N ARG A 128 1.96 3.50 0.78
CA ARG A 128 1.30 3.38 2.09
C ARG A 128 -0.20 3.63 2.01
N CYS A 129 -0.65 4.49 1.12
CA CYS A 129 -2.07 4.66 0.86
C CYS A 129 -2.69 3.34 0.37
N LEU A 130 -2.03 2.67 -0.55
CA LEU A 130 -2.50 1.37 -1.05
C LEU A 130 -2.54 0.34 0.09
N ASP A 131 -1.47 0.27 0.89
CA ASP A 131 -1.42 -0.62 2.06
C ASP A 131 -2.59 -0.35 3.01
N LYS A 132 -2.90 0.93 3.22
CA LYS A 132 -3.99 1.33 4.12
C LYS A 132 -5.35 0.88 3.60
N LEU A 133 -5.60 1.05 2.31
CA LEU A 133 -6.85 0.60 1.70
C LEU A 133 -7.02 -0.92 1.85
N VAL A 134 -5.95 -1.67 1.61
CA VAL A 134 -5.96 -3.13 1.76
C VAL A 134 -6.19 -3.52 3.22
N ASP A 135 -5.57 -2.82 4.16
CA ASP A 135 -5.75 -3.06 5.58
C ASP A 135 -7.20 -2.82 6.02
N GLU A 136 -7.79 -1.72 5.57
CA GLU A 136 -9.19 -1.41 5.85
C GLU A 136 -10.12 -2.46 5.27
N LEU A 137 -9.83 -2.92 4.06
CA LEU A 137 -10.59 -3.99 3.41
C LEU A 137 -10.53 -5.28 4.25
N ALA A 138 -9.32 -5.67 4.68
CA ALA A 138 -9.13 -6.85 5.51
C ALA A 138 -9.81 -6.73 6.87
N LYS A 139 -9.93 -5.53 7.41
CA LYS A 139 -10.61 -5.30 8.69
C LYS A 139 -12.14 -5.28 8.58
N GLY A 140 -12.67 -5.48 7.40
CA GLY A 140 -14.12 -5.57 7.20
C GLY A 140 -14.83 -4.24 7.04
N LYS A 141 -14.08 -3.17 6.78
CA LYS A 141 -14.69 -1.86 6.55
C LYS A 141 -15.55 -1.88 5.28
N GLU A 142 -16.65 -1.16 5.31
CA GLU A 142 -17.52 -1.07 4.15
C GLU A 142 -16.83 -0.40 2.97
N MET A 143 -17.07 -0.94 1.77
CA MET A 143 -16.40 -0.44 0.56
C MET A 143 -16.61 1.06 0.36
N VAL A 144 -17.80 1.55 0.58
CA VAL A 144 -18.11 2.97 0.41
C VAL A 144 -17.27 3.86 1.32
N LYS A 145 -16.93 3.35 2.50
CA LYS A 145 -16.08 4.08 3.46
C LYS A 145 -14.61 3.98 3.08
N ILE A 146 -14.18 2.83 2.56
CA ILE A 146 -12.82 2.63 2.11
C ILE A 146 -12.51 3.57 0.95
N LEU A 147 -13.41 3.63 -0.02
CA LEU A 147 -13.21 4.41 -1.23
C LEU A 147 -13.36 5.92 -1.02
N ARG A 148 -13.82 6.34 0.14
CA ARG A 148 -13.95 7.75 0.46
C ARG A 148 -14.57 8.55 -0.69
N ALA A 149 -15.55 7.92 -1.33
CA ALA A 149 -16.32 8.56 -2.38
C ALA A 149 -17.25 9.56 -1.73
N SER A 150 -16.96 10.81 -1.91
CA SER A 150 -17.82 11.86 -1.40
C SER A 150 -18.96 12.11 -2.37
#